data_5e00b4b58272d7f71f64395a892138d8
#
_entry.id   5e00b4b58272d7f71f64395a892138d8
#
_cell.length_a   1.000
_cell.length_b   1.000
_cell.length_c   1.000
_cell.angle_alpha   90.00
_cell.angle_beta   90.00
_cell.angle_gamma   90.00
#
_symmetry.space_group_name_H-M   'P 1'
#
loop_
_entity.id
_entity.type
_entity.pdbx_description
1 polymer ?
#
loop_
_entity_poly.entity_id
_entity_poly.type
_entity_poly.pdbx_seq_one_letter_code
_entity_poly.pdbx_strand_id
1 'polypeptide(L)'
;SQSLTDEDISLIPCAYLHNYQPEYRQTLSNPIYKEWTGLAPFFIKNEVGAFSDFVKKYITKKSSKGDLLYLIDHGRLRPTKALQDSLASMVKGNKEFMLLDEQAVCFDMCLKTMSQCLKDKKKRTIIIQGGPGTGKSVLAVNLLMEYINQSLNASYVTKNSAPREAFLRLLTKSDAKKLVNIKQLFRSPFNLSKCDINGYDCLIVDEAHRLVKKMYGDWNGENQVKECINASLLSIFLLDEDQAVTTKDIGSIDEIRHWCETLGSRLVIKDETKLISQFRCNGSDAYIQFIDEILQRHEESIAVDLSELNFDFRVFDNPNEMRDALRVKNLKNHKTRMVAGYCYDWN
;
A
#
# COMPACT_ATOMS: atom_id res chain seq x y z
N SER A 1 0.03 -13.63 13.79
CA SER A 1 -1.26 -13.10 13.31
C SER A 1 -2.36 -13.67 14.20
N GLN A 2 -2.96 -12.84 15.05
CA GLN A 2 -4.17 -13.23 15.75
C GLN A 2 -5.33 -13.07 14.76
N SER A 3 -5.95 -14.19 14.38
CA SER A 3 -7.23 -14.15 13.67
C SER A 3 -8.31 -13.65 14.64
N LEU A 4 -9.22 -12.84 14.13
CA LEU A 4 -10.37 -12.36 14.86
C LEU A 4 -11.47 -13.42 14.92
N THR A 5 -11.33 -14.34 15.81
CA THR A 5 -12.47 -15.10 16.32
C THR A 5 -12.80 -14.55 17.68
N ASP A 6 -14.08 -14.43 18.02
CA ASP A 6 -14.56 -14.07 19.38
C ASP A 6 -14.22 -15.17 20.41
N GLU A 7 -13.46 -16.19 20.02
CA GLU A 7 -12.99 -17.28 20.87
C GLU A 7 -11.51 -17.08 21.19
N ASP A 8 -11.14 -17.22 22.48
CA ASP A 8 -9.74 -17.20 22.94
C ASP A 8 -9.01 -18.44 22.39
N ILE A 9 -8.16 -18.22 21.39
CA ILE A 9 -7.31 -19.26 20.80
C ILE A 9 -5.91 -19.15 21.40
N SER A 10 -5.49 -20.14 22.16
CA SER A 10 -4.12 -20.25 22.66
C SER A 10 -3.20 -20.76 21.56
N LEU A 11 -2.20 -19.99 21.20
CA LEU A 11 -1.15 -20.38 20.24
C LEU A 11 0.04 -20.98 20.98
N ILE A 12 0.37 -22.22 20.69
CA ILE A 12 1.50 -22.95 21.26
C ILE A 12 2.47 -23.28 20.12
N PRO A 13 3.48 -22.41 19.88
CA PRO A 13 4.40 -22.61 18.78
C PRO A 13 5.33 -23.77 19.04
N CYS A 14 5.64 -24.55 18.01
CA CYS A 14 6.70 -25.54 18.00
C CYS A 14 7.26 -25.70 16.59
N ALA A 15 8.42 -26.30 16.44
CA ALA A 15 9.04 -26.59 15.16
C ALA A 15 9.43 -28.06 15.06
N TYR A 16 9.07 -28.73 13.95
CA TYR A 16 9.57 -30.06 13.62
C TYR A 16 10.47 -30.00 12.39
N LEU A 17 11.78 -30.13 12.64
CA LEU A 17 12.83 -30.01 11.62
C LEU A 17 13.18 -31.42 11.11
N HIS A 18 12.30 -32.01 10.33
CA HIS A 18 12.32 -33.43 9.91
C HIS A 18 13.58 -33.82 9.15
N ASN A 19 14.27 -32.89 8.49
CA ASN A 19 15.52 -33.16 7.77
C ASN A 19 16.79 -32.82 8.57
N TYR A 20 16.64 -32.18 9.75
CA TYR A 20 17.79 -31.79 10.56
C TYR A 20 18.39 -32.98 11.30
N GLN A 21 19.68 -33.21 11.07
CA GLN A 21 20.35 -34.43 11.58
C GLN A 21 20.63 -34.30 13.09
N PRO A 22 20.53 -35.41 13.85
CA PRO A 22 20.73 -35.42 15.29
C PRO A 22 22.10 -34.91 15.75
N GLU A 23 23.12 -35.11 14.93
CA GLU A 23 24.52 -34.72 15.20
C GLU A 23 24.64 -33.18 15.40
N TYR A 24 23.79 -32.42 14.76
CA TYR A 24 23.80 -30.95 14.82
C TYR A 24 22.86 -30.35 15.88
N ARG A 25 22.21 -31.21 16.72
CA ARG A 25 21.27 -30.73 17.74
C ARG A 25 21.85 -29.67 18.65
N GLN A 26 23.14 -29.84 19.04
CA GLN A 26 23.83 -28.90 19.94
C GLN A 26 23.93 -27.50 19.35
N THR A 27 24.00 -27.35 18.04
CA THR A 27 24.05 -26.06 17.38
C THR A 27 22.78 -25.26 17.64
N LEU A 28 21.60 -25.89 17.57
CA LEU A 28 20.31 -25.25 17.86
C LEU A 28 20.05 -25.08 19.38
N SER A 29 20.71 -25.88 20.20
CA SER A 29 20.65 -25.79 21.67
C SER A 29 21.62 -24.74 22.23
N ASN A 30 22.36 -24.01 21.39
CA ASN A 30 23.29 -22.98 21.83
C ASN A 30 22.54 -21.91 22.64
N PRO A 31 23.10 -21.42 23.76
CA PRO A 31 22.50 -20.38 24.60
C PRO A 31 22.04 -19.11 23.87
N ILE A 32 22.68 -18.78 22.75
CA ILE A 32 22.29 -17.63 21.90
C ILE A 32 20.85 -17.75 21.35
N TYR A 33 20.32 -18.99 21.23
CA TYR A 33 18.96 -19.26 20.76
C TYR A 33 17.96 -19.54 21.88
N LYS A 34 18.40 -19.46 23.16
CA LYS A 34 17.57 -19.83 24.32
C LYS A 34 16.25 -19.06 24.41
N GLU A 35 16.28 -17.79 24.04
CA GLU A 35 15.07 -16.94 24.00
C GLU A 35 14.02 -17.53 23.04
N TRP A 36 14.43 -17.98 21.88
CA TRP A 36 13.54 -18.48 20.84
C TRP A 36 13.12 -19.93 21.07
N THR A 37 14.06 -20.77 21.46
CA THR A 37 13.80 -22.19 21.74
C THR A 37 12.99 -22.39 23.02
N GLY A 38 13.02 -21.41 23.95
CA GLY A 38 12.15 -21.37 25.13
C GLY A 38 10.71 -21.04 24.79
N LEU A 39 10.48 -20.19 23.79
CA LEU A 39 9.15 -19.82 23.32
C LEU A 39 8.55 -20.89 22.40
N ALA A 40 9.36 -21.51 21.54
CA ALA A 40 8.96 -22.50 20.55
C ALA A 40 9.89 -23.70 20.60
N PRO A 41 9.57 -24.77 21.37
CA PRO A 41 10.38 -25.96 21.42
C PRO A 41 10.51 -26.56 20.02
N PHE A 42 11.70 -27.12 19.74
CA PHE A 42 11.97 -27.73 18.45
C PHE A 42 12.24 -29.21 18.61
N PHE A 43 11.88 -29.97 17.60
CA PHE A 43 12.09 -31.38 17.44
C PHE A 43 12.82 -31.63 16.12
N ILE A 44 13.74 -32.58 16.09
CA ILE A 44 14.57 -32.88 14.91
C ILE A 44 14.27 -34.27 14.36
N LYS A 45 14.97 -34.67 13.30
CA LYS A 45 14.90 -36.02 12.75
C LYS A 45 15.10 -37.05 13.87
N ASN A 46 14.29 -38.09 13.87
CA ASN A 46 14.20 -39.15 14.87
C ASN A 46 13.50 -38.79 16.21
N GLU A 47 13.00 -37.55 16.37
CA GLU A 47 12.26 -37.14 17.57
C GLU A 47 10.74 -37.08 17.34
N VAL A 48 10.22 -37.86 16.39
CA VAL A 48 8.79 -37.93 16.07
C VAL A 48 7.95 -38.32 17.29
N GLY A 49 8.46 -39.24 18.14
CA GLY A 49 7.78 -39.61 19.38
C GLY A 49 7.61 -38.46 20.33
N ALA A 50 8.68 -37.71 20.62
CA ALA A 50 8.67 -36.53 21.49
C ALA A 50 7.78 -35.41 20.92
N PHE A 51 7.82 -35.21 19.61
CA PHE A 51 6.91 -34.27 18.92
C PHE A 51 5.45 -34.70 19.07
N SER A 52 5.14 -35.97 18.84
CA SER A 52 3.79 -36.52 19.02
C SER A 52 3.28 -36.35 20.45
N ASP A 53 4.13 -36.61 21.45
CA ASP A 53 3.76 -36.44 22.85
C ASP A 53 3.53 -34.98 23.22
N PHE A 54 4.35 -34.09 22.67
CA PHE A 54 4.13 -32.65 22.80
C PHE A 54 2.77 -32.21 22.22
N VAL A 55 2.43 -32.65 21.00
CA VAL A 55 1.14 -32.33 20.38
C VAL A 55 -0.01 -32.91 21.21
N LYS A 56 0.06 -34.16 21.66
CA LYS A 56 -0.97 -34.83 22.49
C LYS A 56 -1.20 -34.13 23.84
N LYS A 57 -0.17 -33.52 24.40
CA LYS A 57 -0.27 -32.76 25.66
C LYS A 57 -1.28 -31.61 25.54
N TYR A 58 -1.38 -30.98 24.39
CA TYR A 58 -2.23 -29.82 24.16
C TYR A 58 -3.51 -30.15 23.37
N ILE A 59 -3.47 -31.14 22.48
CA ILE A 59 -4.62 -31.59 21.71
C ILE A 59 -5.17 -32.85 22.37
N THR A 60 -6.00 -32.65 23.38
CA THR A 60 -6.54 -33.77 24.19
C THR A 60 -7.93 -34.23 23.76
N LYS A 61 -8.65 -33.42 22.99
CA LYS A 61 -10.03 -33.73 22.56
C LYS A 61 -10.22 -33.41 21.08
N LYS A 62 -11.06 -34.18 20.41
CA LYS A 62 -11.55 -33.85 19.08
C LYS A 62 -12.45 -32.61 19.19
N SER A 63 -12.20 -31.60 18.37
CA SER A 63 -13.11 -30.45 18.30
C SER A 63 -14.51 -30.91 17.89
N SER A 64 -15.52 -30.51 18.65
CA SER A 64 -16.92 -30.74 18.31
C SER A 64 -17.37 -29.77 17.20
N LYS A 65 -16.64 -28.69 16.98
CA LYS A 65 -16.85 -27.70 15.90
C LYS A 65 -15.76 -27.94 14.86
N GLY A 66 -16.13 -28.58 13.74
CA GLY A 66 -15.19 -28.93 12.64
C GLY A 66 -14.54 -27.73 11.94
N ASP A 67 -14.81 -26.50 12.38
CA ASP A 67 -14.55 -25.28 11.62
C ASP A 67 -13.40 -24.42 12.17
N LEU A 68 -12.64 -24.89 13.18
CA LEU A 68 -11.58 -24.06 13.77
C LEU A 68 -10.48 -23.69 12.75
N LEU A 69 -10.08 -24.64 11.90
CA LEU A 69 -9.13 -24.38 10.82
C LEU A 69 -9.70 -23.40 9.80
N TYR A 70 -10.98 -23.55 9.46
CA TYR A 70 -11.69 -22.62 8.59
C TYR A 70 -11.74 -21.22 9.21
N LEU A 71 -12.04 -21.10 10.50
CA LEU A 71 -12.06 -19.83 11.24
C LEU A 71 -10.66 -19.18 11.31
N ILE A 72 -9.60 -19.98 11.42
CA ILE A 72 -8.21 -19.48 11.42
C ILE A 72 -7.82 -19.02 10.01
N ASP A 73 -8.15 -19.79 8.98
CA ASP A 73 -7.79 -19.53 7.58
C ASP A 73 -8.56 -18.30 7.02
N HIS A 74 -9.83 -18.17 7.40
CA HIS A 74 -10.73 -17.08 6.98
C HIS A 74 -10.84 -15.95 8.01
N GLY A 75 -10.09 -16.03 9.10
CA GLY A 75 -10.05 -15.00 10.14
C GLY A 75 -9.47 -13.67 9.63
N ARG A 76 -10.11 -12.55 9.98
CA ARG A 76 -9.60 -11.23 9.61
C ARG A 76 -8.28 -10.96 10.33
N LEU A 77 -7.24 -10.63 9.57
CA LEU A 77 -5.95 -10.23 10.11
C LEU A 77 -6.05 -8.84 10.71
N ARG A 78 -5.67 -8.68 11.98
CA ARG A 78 -5.51 -7.36 12.60
C ARG A 78 -4.04 -6.97 12.61
N PRO A 79 -3.70 -5.68 12.42
CA PRO A 79 -2.35 -5.19 12.57
C PRO A 79 -1.83 -5.42 13.99
N THR A 80 -0.59 -5.86 14.13
CA THR A 80 0.04 -6.01 15.44
C THR A 80 0.35 -4.65 16.06
N LYS A 81 0.35 -4.56 17.41
CA LYS A 81 0.73 -3.32 18.12
C LYS A 81 2.11 -2.81 17.70
N ALA A 82 3.08 -3.71 17.51
CA ALA A 82 4.42 -3.36 17.06
C ALA A 82 4.43 -2.71 15.66
N LEU A 83 3.50 -3.10 14.78
CA LEU A 83 3.32 -2.48 13.47
C LEU A 83 2.68 -1.09 13.59
N GLN A 84 1.66 -0.97 14.44
CA GLN A 84 1.02 0.32 14.76
C GLN A 84 2.05 1.33 15.30
N ASP A 85 2.87 0.93 16.28
CA ASP A 85 3.92 1.77 16.86
C ASP A 85 4.98 2.19 15.83
N SER A 86 5.33 1.29 14.89
CA SER A 86 6.32 1.58 13.84
C SER A 86 5.79 2.59 12.83
N LEU A 87 4.54 2.45 12.42
CA LEU A 87 3.87 3.41 11.54
C LEU A 87 3.69 4.75 12.22
N ALA A 88 3.22 4.76 13.48
CA ALA A 88 3.06 5.96 14.26
C ALA A 88 4.38 6.74 14.43
N SER A 89 5.50 6.03 14.64
CA SER A 89 6.82 6.67 14.76
C SER A 89 7.33 7.27 13.44
N MET A 90 6.93 6.71 12.30
CA MET A 90 7.31 7.22 10.98
C MET A 90 6.65 8.58 10.67
N VAL A 91 5.38 8.74 11.04
CA VAL A 91 4.63 9.95 10.75
C VAL A 91 4.80 11.00 11.85
N LYS A 92 4.89 10.55 13.10
CA LYS A 92 5.00 11.44 14.25
C LYS A 92 6.31 12.24 14.22
N GLY A 93 6.17 13.55 13.98
CA GLY A 93 7.30 14.47 13.92
C GLY A 93 7.95 14.61 12.53
N ASN A 94 7.51 13.91 11.53
CA ASN A 94 7.97 14.13 10.15
C ASN A 94 7.06 15.14 9.45
N LYS A 95 7.61 16.34 9.17
CA LYS A 95 6.89 17.44 8.51
C LYS A 95 6.36 17.07 7.12
N GLU A 96 6.96 16.07 6.45
CA GLU A 96 6.55 15.61 5.13
C GLU A 96 5.16 14.92 5.14
N PHE A 97 4.69 14.47 6.32
CA PHE A 97 3.39 13.81 6.49
C PHE A 97 2.36 14.68 7.21
N MET A 98 2.62 15.97 7.40
CA MET A 98 1.59 16.88 7.91
C MET A 98 0.51 17.08 6.86
N LEU A 99 -0.74 16.87 7.26
CA LEU A 99 -1.90 17.19 6.43
C LEU A 99 -2.14 18.71 6.45
N LEU A 100 -2.39 19.26 5.31
CA LEU A 100 -2.78 20.64 5.14
C LEU A 100 -4.32 20.75 5.01
N ASP A 101 -4.86 21.96 5.07
CA ASP A 101 -6.30 22.21 5.27
C ASP A 101 -7.23 21.33 4.43
N GLU A 102 -7.07 21.30 3.11
CA GLU A 102 -7.90 20.48 2.21
C GLU A 102 -7.72 18.98 2.46
N GLN A 103 -6.48 18.57 2.70
CA GLN A 103 -6.16 17.17 3.00
C GLN A 103 -6.76 16.73 4.33
N ALA A 104 -6.75 17.63 5.35
CA ALA A 104 -7.36 17.35 6.65
C ALA A 104 -8.89 17.20 6.54
N VAL A 105 -9.55 18.05 5.75
CA VAL A 105 -10.99 17.95 5.50
C VAL A 105 -11.33 16.63 4.78
N CYS A 106 -10.56 16.27 3.76
CA CYS A 106 -10.71 15.03 3.02
C CYS A 106 -10.44 13.81 3.92
N PHE A 107 -9.43 13.88 4.77
CA PHE A 107 -9.10 12.85 5.77
C PHE A 107 -10.27 12.59 6.71
N ASP A 108 -10.81 13.64 7.33
CA ASP A 108 -11.96 13.54 8.25
C ASP A 108 -13.20 12.96 7.56
N MET A 109 -13.45 13.33 6.30
CA MET A 109 -14.54 12.77 5.52
C MET A 109 -14.35 11.25 5.28
N CYS A 110 -13.13 10.81 5.00
CA CYS A 110 -12.81 9.39 4.84
C CYS A 110 -13.04 8.61 6.14
N LEU A 111 -12.63 9.17 7.29
CA LEU A 111 -12.87 8.55 8.60
C LEU A 111 -14.36 8.45 8.93
N LYS A 112 -15.14 9.50 8.69
CA LYS A 112 -16.60 9.49 8.87
C LYS A 112 -17.26 8.43 7.98
N THR A 113 -16.83 8.32 6.72
CA THR A 113 -17.37 7.33 5.79
C THR A 113 -17.03 5.92 6.23
N MET A 114 -15.81 5.66 6.72
CA MET A 114 -15.41 4.36 7.28
C MET A 114 -16.27 3.99 8.49
N SER A 115 -16.49 4.91 9.41
CA SER A 115 -17.35 4.69 10.58
C SER A 115 -18.78 4.32 10.17
N GLN A 116 -19.31 4.94 9.11
CA GLN A 116 -20.63 4.58 8.55
C GLN A 116 -20.61 3.17 7.95
N CYS A 117 -19.57 2.82 7.19
CA CYS A 117 -19.41 1.47 6.62
C CYS A 117 -19.42 0.39 7.71
N LEU A 118 -18.70 0.63 8.81
CA LEU A 118 -18.62 -0.31 9.93
C LEU A 118 -19.98 -0.46 10.64
N LYS A 119 -20.76 0.63 10.74
CA LYS A 119 -22.06 0.66 11.41
C LYS A 119 -23.13 -0.06 10.62
N ASP A 120 -23.27 0.27 9.32
CA ASP A 120 -24.37 -0.22 8.50
C ASP A 120 -24.00 -1.39 7.59
N LYS A 121 -22.71 -1.78 7.58
CA LYS A 121 -22.14 -2.85 6.75
C LYS A 121 -22.37 -2.67 5.25
N LYS A 122 -22.59 -1.42 4.81
CA LYS A 122 -22.81 -1.10 3.40
C LYS A 122 -21.51 -0.67 2.74
N LYS A 123 -21.26 -1.20 1.55
CA LYS A 123 -20.09 -0.90 0.73
C LYS A 123 -20.15 0.56 0.24
N ARG A 124 -18.98 1.25 0.33
CA ARG A 124 -18.80 2.61 -0.19
C ARG A 124 -17.50 2.74 -0.95
N THR A 125 -17.50 3.65 -1.88
CA THR A 125 -16.30 4.01 -2.67
C THR A 125 -16.15 5.52 -2.65
N ILE A 126 -14.94 6.00 -2.32
CA ILE A 126 -14.58 7.43 -2.35
C ILE A 126 -13.61 7.62 -3.51
N ILE A 127 -13.81 8.67 -4.29
CA ILE A 127 -12.84 9.14 -5.28
C ILE A 127 -12.24 10.46 -4.78
N ILE A 128 -10.91 10.47 -4.65
CA ILE A 128 -10.12 11.64 -4.30
C ILE A 128 -9.36 12.07 -5.54
N GLN A 129 -9.71 13.23 -6.07
CA GLN A 129 -9.07 13.82 -7.24
C GLN A 129 -8.01 14.83 -6.83
N GLY A 130 -6.94 14.90 -7.60
CA GLY A 130 -5.92 15.94 -7.39
C GLY A 130 -4.79 15.79 -8.39
N GLY A 131 -4.25 16.91 -8.81
CA GLY A 131 -3.11 16.97 -9.73
C GLY A 131 -1.81 16.46 -9.12
N PRO A 132 -0.71 16.50 -9.90
CA PRO A 132 0.59 16.10 -9.40
C PRO A 132 1.04 17.04 -8.28
N GLY A 133 1.46 16.47 -7.14
CA GLY A 133 1.97 17.27 -6.00
C GLY A 133 0.95 17.82 -5.04
N THR A 134 -0.33 17.48 -5.17
CA THR A 134 -1.38 17.88 -4.21
C THR A 134 -1.37 17.06 -2.91
N GLY A 135 -0.43 16.13 -2.75
CA GLY A 135 -0.25 15.36 -1.52
C GLY A 135 -1.17 14.14 -1.39
N LYS A 136 -1.71 13.60 -2.50
CA LYS A 136 -2.51 12.37 -2.51
C LYS A 136 -1.87 11.24 -1.72
N SER A 137 -0.59 10.95 -1.97
CA SER A 137 0.12 9.86 -1.28
C SER A 137 0.36 10.16 0.20
N VAL A 138 0.50 11.43 0.59
CA VAL A 138 0.59 11.84 2.01
C VAL A 138 -0.72 11.54 2.72
N LEU A 139 -1.84 11.92 2.10
CA LEU A 139 -3.18 11.61 2.62
C LEU A 139 -3.40 10.10 2.72
N ALA A 140 -3.00 9.33 1.70
CA ALA A 140 -3.13 7.88 1.67
C ALA A 140 -2.39 7.20 2.84
N VAL A 141 -1.15 7.63 3.13
CA VAL A 141 -0.36 7.08 4.24
C VAL A 141 -0.99 7.44 5.59
N ASN A 142 -1.45 8.67 5.77
CA ASN A 142 -2.13 9.08 7.01
C ASN A 142 -3.43 8.28 7.23
N LEU A 143 -4.24 8.06 6.19
CA LEU A 143 -5.44 7.23 6.26
C LEU A 143 -5.11 5.77 6.62
N LEU A 144 -4.10 5.18 5.95
CA LEU A 144 -3.65 3.83 6.25
C LEU A 144 -3.28 3.69 7.72
N MET A 145 -2.52 4.63 8.25
CA MET A 145 -2.09 4.61 9.64
C MET A 145 -3.25 4.72 10.61
N GLU A 146 -4.15 5.65 10.36
CA GLU A 146 -5.30 5.85 11.24
C GLU A 146 -6.20 4.61 11.27
N TYR A 147 -6.48 4.00 10.12
CA TYR A 147 -7.25 2.76 10.07
C TYR A 147 -6.54 1.59 10.78
N ILE A 148 -5.22 1.50 10.65
CA ILE A 148 -4.43 0.49 11.37
C ILE A 148 -4.46 0.75 12.88
N ASN A 149 -4.37 2.01 13.32
CA ASN A 149 -4.47 2.37 14.74
C ASN A 149 -5.84 2.01 15.32
N GLN A 150 -6.89 2.10 14.52
CA GLN A 150 -8.23 1.64 14.86
C GLN A 150 -8.39 0.10 14.75
N SER A 151 -7.30 -0.64 14.53
CA SER A 151 -7.28 -2.10 14.37
C SER A 151 -8.10 -2.61 13.17
N LEU A 152 -8.28 -1.79 12.14
CA LEU A 152 -8.94 -2.17 10.91
C LEU A 152 -7.99 -2.90 9.96
N ASN A 153 -8.52 -3.85 9.20
CA ASN A 153 -7.79 -4.52 8.12
C ASN A 153 -7.72 -3.60 6.90
N ALA A 154 -6.73 -2.72 6.87
CA ALA A 154 -6.51 -1.77 5.78
C ALA A 154 -5.23 -2.06 5.01
N SER A 155 -5.23 -1.79 3.71
CA SER A 155 -4.04 -1.91 2.85
C SER A 155 -3.93 -0.76 1.86
N TYR A 156 -2.69 -0.36 1.61
CA TYR A 156 -2.31 0.57 0.56
C TYR A 156 -2.03 -0.23 -0.73
N VAL A 157 -2.72 0.12 -1.78
CA VAL A 157 -2.64 -0.57 -3.07
C VAL A 157 -2.05 0.38 -4.11
N THR A 158 -1.01 -0.05 -4.80
CA THR A 158 -0.44 0.69 -5.92
C THR A 158 0.15 -0.26 -6.95
N LYS A 159 0.00 0.07 -8.22
CA LYS A 159 0.63 -0.64 -9.33
C LYS A 159 2.14 -0.39 -9.36
N ASN A 160 2.57 0.80 -8.96
CA ASN A 160 3.97 1.19 -8.98
C ASN A 160 4.75 0.55 -7.81
N SER A 161 5.87 -0.12 -8.13
CA SER A 161 6.74 -0.74 -7.11
C SER A 161 7.57 0.29 -6.33
N ALA A 162 7.98 1.37 -6.97
CA ALA A 162 8.91 2.34 -6.38
C ALA A 162 8.37 3.04 -5.11
N PRO A 163 7.15 3.61 -5.07
CA PRO A 163 6.57 4.15 -3.84
C PRO A 163 6.45 3.09 -2.74
N ARG A 164 6.01 1.89 -3.09
CA ARG A 164 5.90 0.76 -2.16
C ARG A 164 7.24 0.40 -1.54
N GLU A 165 8.30 0.30 -2.34
CA GLU A 165 9.64 0.00 -1.84
C GLU A 165 10.22 1.14 -0.99
N ALA A 166 9.95 2.39 -1.36
CA ALA A 166 10.36 3.56 -0.56
C ALA A 166 9.74 3.54 0.83
N PHE A 167 8.43 3.30 0.94
CA PHE A 167 7.74 3.15 2.22
C PHE A 167 8.26 1.94 3.01
N LEU A 168 8.45 0.79 2.35
CA LEU A 168 9.03 -0.38 3.00
C LEU A 168 10.41 -0.08 3.59
N ARG A 169 11.29 0.61 2.86
CA ARG A 169 12.63 1.00 3.35
C ARG A 169 12.55 1.97 4.54
N LEU A 170 11.65 2.96 4.49
CA LEU A 170 11.45 3.90 5.60
C LEU A 170 10.98 3.19 6.86
N LEU A 171 10.03 2.27 6.72
CA LEU A 171 9.46 1.52 7.85
C LEU A 171 10.41 0.45 8.41
N THR A 172 11.37 -0.03 7.63
CA THR A 172 12.27 -1.13 8.03
C THR A 172 13.63 -0.66 8.52
N LYS A 173 13.93 0.64 8.47
CA LYS A 173 15.21 1.20 8.95
C LYS A 173 15.58 0.79 10.37
N SER A 174 14.60 0.41 11.20
CA SER A 174 14.80 0.09 12.61
C SER A 174 14.80 -1.42 12.93
N ASP A 175 14.26 -2.31 12.07
CA ASP A 175 14.18 -3.73 12.40
C ASP A 175 13.77 -4.62 11.20
N ALA A 176 14.69 -5.45 10.72
CA ALA A 176 14.45 -6.36 9.59
C ALA A 176 13.38 -7.44 9.87
N LYS A 177 13.12 -7.76 11.14
CA LYS A 177 12.08 -8.74 11.55
C LYS A 177 10.65 -8.24 11.34
N LYS A 178 10.44 -6.91 11.27
CA LYS A 178 9.15 -6.28 11.02
C LYS A 178 8.72 -6.33 9.55
N LEU A 179 9.63 -6.71 8.66
CA LEU A 179 9.49 -6.62 7.20
C LEU A 179 8.32 -7.44 6.64
N VAL A 180 8.04 -8.61 7.20
CA VAL A 180 6.98 -9.51 6.70
C VAL A 180 5.59 -8.91 6.92
N ASN A 181 5.34 -8.36 8.11
CA ASN A 181 4.05 -7.77 8.46
C ASN A 181 3.80 -6.46 7.71
N ILE A 182 4.86 -5.67 7.51
CA ILE A 182 4.79 -4.40 6.79
C ILE A 182 4.52 -4.61 5.29
N LYS A 183 5.12 -5.64 4.68
CA LYS A 183 4.85 -5.99 3.28
C LYS A 183 3.38 -6.28 3.00
N GLN A 184 2.64 -6.79 3.98
CA GLN A 184 1.22 -7.08 3.85
C GLN A 184 0.35 -5.81 3.76
N LEU A 185 0.85 -4.68 4.25
CA LEU A 185 0.15 -3.39 4.16
C LEU A 185 0.22 -2.77 2.78
N PHE A 186 1.22 -3.15 1.98
CA PHE A 186 1.45 -2.60 0.66
C PHE A 186 1.26 -3.68 -0.39
N ARG A 187 0.17 -3.59 -1.12
CA ARG A 187 -0.22 -4.62 -2.07
C ARG A 187 -0.16 -4.15 -3.51
N SER A 188 0.04 -5.10 -4.40
CA SER A 188 -0.18 -4.89 -5.83
C SER A 188 -1.65 -5.18 -6.16
N PRO A 189 -2.30 -4.41 -7.04
CA PRO A 189 -3.68 -4.67 -7.46
C PRO A 189 -3.86 -6.04 -8.12
N PHE A 190 -2.80 -6.63 -8.69
CA PHE A 190 -2.81 -7.97 -9.28
C PHE A 190 -3.15 -9.10 -8.29
N ASN A 191 -2.99 -8.86 -6.99
CA ASN A 191 -3.22 -9.87 -5.95
C ASN A 191 -4.66 -9.86 -5.40
N LEU A 192 -5.50 -8.91 -5.84
CA LEU A 192 -6.84 -8.72 -5.28
C LEU A 192 -7.90 -9.64 -5.90
N SER A 193 -7.64 -10.21 -7.07
CA SER A 193 -8.57 -11.12 -7.77
C SER A 193 -8.93 -12.39 -6.99
N LYS A 194 -8.09 -12.77 -6.01
CA LYS A 194 -8.28 -13.96 -5.17
C LYS A 194 -8.79 -13.62 -3.76
N CYS A 195 -9.05 -12.35 -3.49
CA CYS A 195 -9.51 -11.92 -2.18
C CYS A 195 -11.02 -12.14 -2.03
N ASP A 196 -11.44 -12.50 -0.81
CA ASP A 196 -12.84 -12.60 -0.47
C ASP A 196 -13.57 -11.25 -0.60
N ILE A 197 -14.86 -11.31 -0.83
CA ILE A 197 -15.71 -10.11 -0.85
C ILE A 197 -15.65 -9.45 0.53
N ASN A 198 -15.33 -8.15 0.55
CA ASN A 198 -15.12 -7.39 1.79
C ASN A 198 -14.06 -8.01 2.73
N GLY A 199 -13.07 -8.71 2.19
CA GLY A 199 -11.94 -9.26 2.96
C GLY A 199 -11.12 -8.17 3.67
N TYR A 200 -11.16 -6.93 3.15
CA TYR A 200 -10.58 -5.75 3.77
C TYR A 200 -11.66 -4.82 4.30
N ASP A 201 -11.38 -4.16 5.42
CA ASP A 201 -12.23 -3.07 5.88
C ASP A 201 -12.01 -1.84 4.98
N CYS A 202 -10.75 -1.56 4.59
CA CYS A 202 -10.43 -0.48 3.67
C CYS A 202 -9.30 -0.83 2.71
N LEU A 203 -9.45 -0.47 1.44
CA LEU A 203 -8.37 -0.40 0.46
C LEU A 203 -8.16 1.04 0.03
N ILE A 204 -6.91 1.52 0.13
CA ILE A 204 -6.49 2.84 -0.33
C ILE A 204 -5.67 2.65 -1.59
N VAL A 205 -6.23 3.01 -2.72
CA VAL A 205 -5.67 2.76 -4.06
C VAL A 205 -5.03 4.04 -4.56
N ASP A 206 -3.70 4.09 -4.51
CA ASP A 206 -2.93 5.23 -5.00
C ASP A 206 -2.55 5.04 -6.48
N GLU A 207 -2.45 6.16 -7.21
CA GLU A 207 -2.26 6.19 -8.66
C GLU A 207 -3.33 5.35 -9.39
N ALA A 208 -4.59 5.52 -8.99
CA ALA A 208 -5.69 4.68 -9.44
C ALA A 208 -5.91 4.74 -10.96
N HIS A 209 -5.56 5.86 -11.61
CA HIS A 209 -5.59 6.02 -13.06
C HIS A 209 -4.71 4.99 -13.79
N ARG A 210 -3.74 4.36 -13.11
CA ARG A 210 -2.84 3.32 -13.68
C ARG A 210 -3.38 1.90 -13.60
N LEU A 211 -4.57 1.69 -13.04
CA LEU A 211 -5.21 0.38 -12.98
C LEU A 211 -5.52 -0.16 -14.39
N VAL A 212 -5.56 -1.48 -14.55
CA VAL A 212 -5.73 -2.13 -15.85
C VAL A 212 -6.81 -3.21 -15.80
N LYS A 213 -7.40 -3.49 -16.96
CA LYS A 213 -8.18 -4.70 -17.20
C LYS A 213 -7.33 -5.80 -17.83
N LYS A 214 -7.78 -7.04 -17.69
CA LYS A 214 -7.11 -8.18 -18.31
C LYS A 214 -7.18 -8.04 -19.84
N MET A 215 -6.03 -8.05 -20.46
CA MET A 215 -5.93 -8.12 -21.92
C MET A 215 -5.34 -9.47 -22.36
N TYR A 216 -4.22 -9.89 -21.74
CA TYR A 216 -3.52 -11.16 -22.01
C TYR A 216 -2.62 -11.52 -20.82
N GLY A 217 -2.30 -12.80 -20.64
CA GLY A 217 -1.31 -13.29 -19.65
C GLY A 217 -1.91 -14.05 -18.49
N ASP A 218 -1.06 -14.48 -17.55
CA ASP A 218 -1.37 -15.41 -16.44
C ASP A 218 -2.10 -14.78 -15.24
N TRP A 219 -2.42 -13.49 -15.30
CA TRP A 219 -3.20 -12.87 -14.24
C TRP A 219 -4.64 -13.41 -14.25
N ASN A 220 -5.08 -13.96 -13.13
CA ASN A 220 -6.41 -14.57 -12.98
C ASN A 220 -7.55 -13.57 -12.76
N GLY A 221 -7.25 -12.27 -12.67
CA GLY A 221 -8.25 -11.22 -12.52
C GLY A 221 -8.88 -10.80 -13.85
N GLU A 222 -9.88 -9.95 -13.77
CA GLU A 222 -10.62 -9.41 -14.90
C GLU A 222 -10.39 -7.89 -15.05
N ASN A 223 -10.63 -7.16 -13.95
CA ASN A 223 -10.59 -5.71 -13.90
C ASN A 223 -10.16 -5.23 -12.52
N GLN A 224 -9.05 -4.51 -12.44
CA GLN A 224 -8.48 -4.11 -11.16
C GLN A 224 -9.35 -3.13 -10.37
N VAL A 225 -10.16 -2.29 -11.02
CA VAL A 225 -11.13 -1.41 -10.36
C VAL A 225 -12.21 -2.25 -9.69
N LYS A 226 -12.81 -3.19 -10.44
CA LYS A 226 -13.78 -4.17 -9.95
C LYS A 226 -13.26 -4.90 -8.71
N GLU A 227 -12.04 -5.41 -8.81
CA GLU A 227 -11.44 -6.22 -7.76
C GLU A 227 -11.16 -5.43 -6.50
N CYS A 228 -10.68 -4.18 -6.61
CA CYS A 228 -10.52 -3.28 -5.46
C CYS A 228 -11.86 -3.03 -4.75
N ILE A 229 -12.92 -2.72 -5.51
CA ILE A 229 -14.24 -2.47 -4.94
C ILE A 229 -14.82 -3.74 -4.32
N ASN A 230 -14.63 -4.89 -4.97
CA ASN A 230 -15.16 -6.15 -4.47
C ASN A 230 -14.48 -6.61 -3.18
N ALA A 231 -13.16 -6.46 -3.11
CA ALA A 231 -12.35 -6.95 -2.00
C ALA A 231 -12.48 -6.12 -0.70
N SER A 232 -13.09 -4.93 -0.72
CA SER A 232 -13.15 -4.06 0.46
C SER A 232 -14.54 -3.54 0.79
N LEU A 233 -14.76 -3.24 2.06
CA LEU A 233 -15.97 -2.56 2.53
C LEU A 233 -15.95 -1.07 2.17
N LEU A 234 -14.76 -0.42 2.29
CA LEU A 234 -14.49 0.92 1.81
C LEU A 234 -13.33 0.88 0.82
N SER A 235 -13.54 1.39 -0.40
CA SER A 235 -12.50 1.61 -1.39
C SER A 235 -12.25 3.11 -1.53
N ILE A 236 -11.00 3.55 -1.41
CA ILE A 236 -10.60 4.94 -1.60
C ILE A 236 -9.66 5.00 -2.79
N PHE A 237 -10.09 5.61 -3.89
CA PHE A 237 -9.30 5.78 -5.10
C PHE A 237 -8.74 7.20 -5.15
N LEU A 238 -7.39 7.31 -5.16
CA LEU A 238 -6.70 8.57 -5.39
C LEU A 238 -6.25 8.58 -6.84
N LEU A 239 -6.79 9.49 -7.60
CA LEU A 239 -6.56 9.53 -9.03
C LEU A 239 -6.30 10.95 -9.56
N ASP A 240 -5.67 10.95 -10.72
CA ASP A 240 -5.46 12.10 -11.56
C ASP A 240 -5.66 11.64 -13.00
N GLU A 241 -6.82 11.94 -13.59
CA GLU A 241 -7.14 11.45 -14.94
C GLU A 241 -6.19 12.01 -16.00
N ASP A 242 -5.60 13.16 -15.74
CA ASP A 242 -4.63 13.80 -16.62
C ASP A 242 -3.27 13.06 -16.66
N GLN A 243 -3.02 12.16 -15.72
CA GLN A 243 -1.81 11.32 -15.67
C GLN A 243 -1.99 9.92 -16.26
N ALA A 244 -3.08 9.64 -16.95
CA ALA A 244 -3.21 8.41 -17.73
C ALA A 244 -2.17 8.42 -18.87
N VAL A 245 -1.32 7.39 -18.92
CA VAL A 245 -0.18 7.35 -19.86
C VAL A 245 -0.44 6.40 -21.03
N THR A 246 -1.22 5.35 -20.81
CA THR A 246 -1.43 4.31 -21.82
C THR A 246 -2.92 4.04 -22.02
N THR A 247 -3.27 3.58 -23.21
CA THR A 247 -4.63 3.11 -23.54
C THR A 247 -5.08 1.89 -22.72
N LYS A 248 -4.16 1.29 -21.95
CA LYS A 248 -4.44 0.17 -21.03
C LYS A 248 -4.85 0.65 -19.64
N ASP A 249 -4.60 1.90 -19.30
CA ASP A 249 -4.94 2.51 -18.04
C ASP A 249 -6.45 2.79 -18.03
N ILE A 250 -7.19 2.14 -17.11
CA ILE A 250 -8.66 2.17 -17.06
C ILE A 250 -9.22 2.89 -15.84
N GLY A 251 -8.36 3.33 -14.91
CA GLY A 251 -8.78 3.89 -13.65
C GLY A 251 -9.37 5.30 -13.78
N SER A 252 -10.45 5.45 -14.53
CA SER A 252 -11.21 6.69 -14.67
C SER A 252 -12.37 6.78 -13.69
N ILE A 253 -12.90 7.99 -13.51
CA ILE A 253 -14.11 8.21 -12.69
C ILE A 253 -15.29 7.40 -13.22
N ASP A 254 -15.46 7.33 -14.53
CA ASP A 254 -16.56 6.62 -15.16
C ASP A 254 -16.44 5.11 -14.99
N GLU A 255 -15.24 4.55 -15.10
CA GLU A 255 -15.00 3.12 -14.85
C GLU A 255 -15.28 2.77 -13.37
N ILE A 256 -14.84 3.61 -12.43
CA ILE A 256 -15.11 3.42 -11.00
C ILE A 256 -16.62 3.52 -10.73
N ARG A 257 -17.33 4.49 -11.34
CA ARG A 257 -18.78 4.64 -11.21
C ARG A 257 -19.52 3.41 -11.72
N HIS A 258 -19.18 2.92 -12.89
CA HIS A 258 -19.75 1.71 -13.47
C HIS A 258 -19.65 0.51 -12.52
N TRP A 259 -18.47 0.27 -11.95
CA TRP A 259 -18.29 -0.85 -11.02
C TRP A 259 -18.93 -0.60 -9.64
N CYS A 260 -19.06 0.63 -9.21
CA CYS A 260 -19.84 0.96 -8.01
C CYS A 260 -21.30 0.57 -8.17
N GLU A 261 -21.90 0.92 -9.30
CA GLU A 261 -23.29 0.57 -9.62
C GLU A 261 -23.47 -0.95 -9.70
N THR A 262 -22.57 -1.62 -10.42
CA THR A 262 -22.61 -3.08 -10.63
C THR A 262 -22.48 -3.86 -9.30
N LEU A 263 -21.62 -3.40 -8.38
CA LEU A 263 -21.32 -4.10 -7.13
C LEU A 263 -22.09 -3.56 -5.92
N GLY A 264 -23.04 -2.64 -6.14
CA GLY A 264 -23.85 -2.04 -5.07
C GLY A 264 -23.05 -1.19 -4.08
N SER A 265 -21.93 -0.60 -4.52
CA SER A 265 -21.13 0.31 -3.72
C SER A 265 -21.64 1.74 -3.87
N ARG A 266 -21.91 2.42 -2.75
CA ARG A 266 -22.29 3.83 -2.81
C ARG A 266 -21.08 4.69 -3.12
N LEU A 267 -21.10 5.33 -4.30
CA LEU A 267 -20.05 6.26 -4.71
C LEU A 267 -20.19 7.61 -3.96
N VAL A 268 -19.06 8.11 -3.46
CA VAL A 268 -18.91 9.39 -2.76
C VAL A 268 -17.90 10.23 -3.54
N ILE A 269 -18.40 11.25 -4.22
CA ILE A 269 -17.60 12.30 -4.88
C ILE A 269 -18.16 13.63 -4.38
N LYS A 270 -17.34 14.48 -3.82
CA LYS A 270 -17.71 15.78 -3.27
C LYS A 270 -16.61 16.79 -3.53
N ASP A 271 -16.90 18.05 -3.32
CA ASP A 271 -15.87 19.11 -3.43
C ASP A 271 -14.75 18.91 -2.41
N GLU A 272 -15.06 18.40 -1.21
CA GLU A 272 -14.08 18.06 -0.18
C GLU A 272 -13.14 16.90 -0.59
N THR A 273 -13.44 16.20 -1.69
CA THR A 273 -12.54 15.15 -2.24
C THR A 273 -11.64 15.65 -3.36
N LYS A 274 -11.66 16.94 -3.65
CA LYS A 274 -10.77 17.58 -4.63
C LYS A 274 -9.61 18.25 -3.90
N LEU A 275 -8.39 17.81 -4.18
CA LEU A 275 -7.17 18.40 -3.67
C LEU A 275 -6.62 19.34 -4.75
N ILE A 276 -6.70 20.65 -4.50
CA ILE A 276 -6.34 21.70 -5.46
C ILE A 276 -4.94 22.24 -5.17
N SER A 277 -4.60 22.39 -3.88
CA SER A 277 -3.35 23.03 -3.46
C SER A 277 -2.12 22.25 -3.91
N GLN A 278 -1.24 22.92 -4.64
CA GLN A 278 0.01 22.36 -5.16
C GLN A 278 1.17 22.61 -4.21
N PHE A 279 1.90 21.55 -3.82
CA PHE A 279 3.03 21.61 -2.87
C PHE A 279 4.39 21.31 -3.50
N ARG A 280 4.43 20.92 -4.77
CA ARG A 280 5.66 20.80 -5.52
C ARG A 280 6.08 22.13 -6.12
N CYS A 281 7.34 22.29 -6.42
CA CYS A 281 7.90 23.48 -7.05
C CYS A 281 7.53 24.79 -6.35
N ASN A 282 7.56 24.78 -4.99
CA ASN A 282 7.19 25.93 -4.14
C ASN A 282 5.73 26.42 -4.32
N GLY A 283 4.81 25.53 -4.76
CA GLY A 283 3.41 25.85 -4.94
C GLY A 283 3.11 26.70 -6.19
N SER A 284 4.01 26.71 -7.17
CA SER A 284 3.82 27.53 -8.38
C SER A 284 2.85 26.85 -9.35
N ASP A 285 1.65 27.39 -9.47
CA ASP A 285 0.68 27.00 -10.51
C ASP A 285 1.23 27.30 -11.92
N ALA A 286 2.03 28.36 -12.05
CA ALA A 286 2.71 28.72 -13.29
C ALA A 286 3.61 27.59 -13.81
N TYR A 287 4.22 26.75 -12.92
CA TYR A 287 5.00 25.58 -13.35
C TYR A 287 4.13 24.53 -14.03
N ILE A 288 2.97 24.21 -13.46
CA ILE A 288 2.06 23.24 -14.05
C ILE A 288 1.52 23.75 -15.38
N GLN A 289 1.06 25.00 -15.42
CA GLN A 289 0.60 25.64 -16.65
C GLN A 289 1.67 25.64 -17.75
N PHE A 290 2.92 25.90 -17.39
CA PHE A 290 4.04 25.85 -18.32
C PHE A 290 4.27 24.44 -18.88
N ILE A 291 4.19 23.40 -18.04
CA ILE A 291 4.33 22.01 -18.49
C ILE A 291 3.14 21.60 -19.38
N ASP A 292 1.93 21.98 -19.01
CA ASP A 292 0.72 21.68 -19.78
C ASP A 292 0.77 22.34 -21.17
N GLU A 293 1.26 23.57 -21.26
CA GLU A 293 1.48 24.29 -22.52
C GLU A 293 2.53 23.61 -23.41
N ILE A 294 3.70 23.27 -22.84
CA ILE A 294 4.75 22.56 -23.59
C ILE A 294 4.26 21.21 -24.12
N LEU A 295 3.46 20.49 -23.31
CA LEU A 295 2.93 19.18 -23.67
C LEU A 295 1.65 19.28 -24.52
N GLN A 296 1.18 20.49 -24.82
CA GLN A 296 -0.05 20.75 -25.60
C GLN A 296 -1.25 19.97 -25.06
N ARG A 297 -1.45 19.98 -23.72
CA ARG A 297 -2.49 19.19 -23.07
C ARG A 297 -3.88 19.82 -23.16
N HIS A 298 -3.95 21.09 -23.46
CA HIS A 298 -5.20 21.83 -23.64
C HIS A 298 -5.32 22.35 -25.07
N GLU A 299 -6.52 22.35 -25.62
CA GLU A 299 -6.78 22.85 -26.97
C GLU A 299 -6.60 24.38 -27.07
N GLU A 300 -6.81 25.10 -25.97
CA GLU A 300 -6.60 26.55 -25.90
C GLU A 300 -5.24 26.85 -25.26
N SER A 301 -4.39 27.56 -25.99
CA SER A 301 -3.10 28.04 -25.49
C SER A 301 -3.33 29.09 -24.40
N ILE A 302 -2.88 28.83 -23.19
CA ILE A 302 -2.92 29.79 -22.09
C ILE A 302 -1.56 30.51 -22.05
N ALA A 303 -1.55 31.81 -22.24
CA ALA A 303 -0.31 32.57 -22.16
C ALA A 303 0.23 32.50 -20.73
N VAL A 304 1.32 31.69 -20.56
CA VAL A 304 2.02 31.57 -19.29
C VAL A 304 2.97 32.75 -19.12
N ASP A 305 2.84 33.47 -18.02
CA ASP A 305 3.81 34.53 -17.68
C ASP A 305 5.11 33.85 -17.20
N LEU A 306 6.09 33.78 -18.10
CA LEU A 306 7.40 33.19 -17.84
C LEU A 306 8.21 33.98 -16.79
N SER A 307 7.83 35.22 -16.48
CA SER A 307 8.52 36.02 -15.46
C SER A 307 8.24 35.53 -14.03
N GLU A 308 7.16 34.83 -13.81
CA GLU A 308 6.82 34.21 -12.53
C GLU A 308 7.45 32.82 -12.32
N LEU A 309 8.07 32.28 -13.36
CA LEU A 309 8.71 30.95 -13.30
C LEU A 309 10.05 31.04 -12.56
N ASN A 310 10.09 30.54 -11.34
CA ASN A 310 11.33 30.46 -10.55
C ASN A 310 12.01 29.10 -10.72
N PHE A 311 12.15 28.66 -11.99
CA PHE A 311 12.89 27.43 -12.30
C PHE A 311 13.65 27.55 -13.63
N ASP A 312 14.71 26.72 -13.77
CA ASP A 312 15.60 26.68 -14.93
C ASP A 312 15.22 25.50 -15.82
N PHE A 313 14.56 25.77 -16.94
CA PHE A 313 14.21 24.78 -17.96
C PHE A 313 15.20 24.83 -19.11
N ARG A 314 15.78 23.67 -19.46
CA ARG A 314 16.79 23.55 -20.55
C ARG A 314 16.50 22.35 -21.40
N VAL A 315 16.65 22.52 -22.70
CA VAL A 315 16.61 21.44 -23.69
C VAL A 315 18.05 21.18 -24.15
N PHE A 316 18.39 19.91 -24.31
CA PHE A 316 19.70 19.47 -24.76
C PHE A 316 19.53 18.57 -25.99
N ASP A 317 20.35 18.79 -27.01
CA ASP A 317 20.35 17.93 -28.21
C ASP A 317 21.03 16.58 -27.97
N ASN A 318 21.86 16.51 -26.93
CA ASN A 318 22.65 15.31 -26.60
C ASN A 318 22.43 14.89 -25.14
N PRO A 319 22.04 13.61 -24.89
CA PRO A 319 21.86 13.09 -23.52
C PRO A 319 23.13 13.16 -22.66
N ASN A 320 24.31 13.11 -23.25
CA ASN A 320 25.56 13.22 -22.50
C ASN A 320 25.78 14.64 -21.97
N GLU A 321 25.45 15.67 -22.72
CA GLU A 321 25.52 17.05 -22.28
C GLU A 321 24.55 17.31 -21.12
N MET A 322 23.33 16.81 -21.24
CA MET A 322 22.35 16.85 -20.14
C MET A 322 22.90 16.16 -18.88
N ARG A 323 23.48 14.96 -19.02
CA ARG A 323 24.05 14.21 -17.89
C ARG A 323 25.17 15.00 -17.23
N ASP A 324 26.08 15.63 -18.00
CA ASP A 324 27.21 16.38 -17.46
C ASP A 324 26.74 17.67 -16.78
N ALA A 325 25.73 18.37 -17.31
CA ALA A 325 25.06 19.49 -16.64
C ALA A 325 24.42 19.07 -15.31
N LEU A 326 23.74 17.89 -15.26
CA LEU A 326 23.18 17.34 -14.04
C LEU A 326 24.27 17.00 -13.00
N ARG A 327 25.40 16.45 -13.42
CA ARG A 327 26.54 16.17 -12.53
C ARG A 327 27.04 17.43 -11.85
N VAL A 328 27.21 18.51 -12.60
CA VAL A 328 27.62 19.81 -12.03
C VAL A 328 26.60 20.32 -11.01
N LYS A 329 25.32 20.27 -11.32
CA LYS A 329 24.26 20.67 -10.38
C LYS A 329 24.23 19.76 -9.15
N ASN A 330 24.48 18.46 -9.31
CA ASN A 330 24.47 17.50 -8.20
C ASN A 330 25.59 17.74 -7.17
N LEU A 331 26.69 18.31 -7.58
CA LEU A 331 27.77 18.69 -6.65
C LEU A 331 27.35 19.73 -5.60
N LYS A 332 26.29 20.53 -5.90
CA LYS A 332 25.84 21.59 -5.00
C LYS A 332 24.89 21.07 -3.91
N ASN A 333 23.99 20.12 -4.22
CA ASN A 333 22.92 19.75 -3.30
C ASN A 333 22.58 18.26 -3.25
N HIS A 334 23.22 17.42 -4.07
CA HIS A 334 23.00 15.97 -4.17
C HIS A 334 21.53 15.55 -4.41
N LYS A 335 20.71 16.44 -5.02
CA LYS A 335 19.27 16.24 -5.24
C LYS A 335 18.88 16.01 -6.69
N THR A 336 19.84 15.91 -7.61
CA THR A 336 19.53 15.69 -9.03
C THR A 336 19.09 14.26 -9.28
N ARG A 337 18.24 14.10 -10.28
CA ARG A 337 17.79 12.79 -10.78
C ARG A 337 17.79 12.84 -12.29
N MET A 338 18.21 11.74 -12.90
CA MET A 338 18.07 11.49 -14.34
C MET A 338 17.06 10.37 -14.53
N VAL A 339 16.09 10.60 -15.37
CA VAL A 339 15.07 9.60 -15.74
C VAL A 339 15.02 9.49 -17.25
N ALA A 340 14.79 8.28 -17.76
CA ALA A 340 14.61 8.03 -19.17
C ALA A 340 13.50 7.00 -19.39
N GLY A 341 12.75 7.12 -20.48
CA GLY A 341 11.88 6.08 -20.96
C GLY A 341 12.70 4.89 -21.53
N TYR A 342 12.04 3.77 -21.78
CA TYR A 342 12.65 2.59 -22.43
C TYR A 342 12.84 2.81 -23.95
N CYS A 343 13.43 3.94 -24.31
CA CYS A 343 13.71 4.29 -25.69
C CYS A 343 15.14 3.92 -26.14
N TYR A 344 15.97 3.47 -25.19
CA TYR A 344 17.36 3.13 -25.40
C TYR A 344 17.64 1.71 -24.93
N ASP A 345 18.51 1.00 -25.67
CA ASP A 345 19.01 -0.28 -25.22
C ASP A 345 19.91 -0.08 -24.00
N TRP A 346 19.67 -0.89 -22.98
CA TRP A 346 20.48 -0.92 -21.77
C TRP A 346 21.62 -1.91 -22.00
N ASN A 347 22.80 -1.41 -22.28
CA ASN A 347 24.03 -2.20 -22.34
C ASN A 347 24.75 -2.20 -21.00
#